data_06f06b180469566a0edeb7c7a74cc18d
#
_entry.id   06f06b180469566a0edeb7c7a74cc18d
#
_cell.length_a   1.000
_cell.length_b   1.000
_cell.length_c   1.000
_cell.angle_alpha   90.00
_cell.angle_beta   90.00
_cell.angle_gamma   90.00
#
_symmetry.space_group_name_H-M   'P 1'
#
loop_
_entity.id
_entity.type
_entity.pdbx_description
1 polymer ?
#
loop_
_entity_poly.entity_id
_entity_poly.type
_entity_poly.pdbx_seq_one_letter_code
_entity_poly.pdbx_strand_id
1 'polypeptide(L)'
;DKTPAGKYLKIATYNIHNFGGEITGYSCKEIARYMQQEGVDVLCFQEFGDNSDFPTDSIRRVLSHWSHALIPSEDSVKGVLPIAVFSRYPLANHRFITYQHSSNCSMMCDVVMGTDTIRLINNHLQTTSVSQKRRKWERELATDDTRREVQAAKDAAGTLHENFMKRATQTYVISHYAKTSPYPVLLCGDFNSIPSSYTYHHLRKTLKDGFRTAGNGYMYT
;
A
#
# COMPACT_ATOMS: atom_id res chain seq x y z
N ASP A 1 -20.51 -16.68 2.95
CA ASP A 1 -19.89 -16.03 1.77
C ASP A 1 -20.94 -15.84 0.69
N LYS A 2 -21.24 -14.60 0.35
CA LYS A 2 -22.09 -14.29 -0.80
C LYS A 2 -21.16 -14.02 -1.98
N THR A 3 -20.89 -15.04 -2.78
CA THR A 3 -20.24 -14.84 -4.08
C THR A 3 -21.12 -13.93 -4.93
N PRO A 4 -20.63 -12.81 -5.45
CA PRO A 4 -21.42 -11.94 -6.30
C PRO A 4 -21.95 -12.70 -7.51
N ALA A 5 -23.21 -12.48 -7.88
CA ALA A 5 -23.75 -12.98 -9.13
C ALA A 5 -23.16 -12.17 -10.30
N GLY A 6 -22.55 -12.84 -11.29
CA GLY A 6 -21.99 -12.21 -12.48
C GLY A 6 -20.44 -12.20 -12.51
N LYS A 7 -19.86 -11.43 -13.45
CA LYS A 7 -18.41 -11.24 -13.53
C LYS A 7 -17.94 -10.39 -12.36
N TYR A 8 -16.93 -10.83 -11.64
CA TYR A 8 -16.30 -10.09 -10.56
C TYR A 8 -14.77 -10.13 -10.73
N LEU A 9 -14.11 -9.15 -10.15
CA LEU A 9 -12.66 -9.05 -10.08
C LEU A 9 -12.25 -9.17 -8.60
N LYS A 10 -11.41 -10.14 -8.28
CA LYS A 10 -10.91 -10.36 -6.93
C LYS A 10 -9.54 -9.73 -6.80
N ILE A 11 -9.42 -8.72 -5.95
CA ILE A 11 -8.19 -7.98 -5.72
C ILE A 11 -7.75 -8.19 -4.28
N ALA A 12 -6.45 -8.48 -4.10
CA ALA A 12 -5.82 -8.50 -2.79
C ALA A 12 -4.84 -7.33 -2.68
N THR A 13 -4.83 -6.69 -1.51
CA THR A 13 -3.82 -5.68 -1.14
C THR A 13 -3.11 -6.14 0.12
N TYR A 14 -1.78 -6.07 0.13
CA TYR A 14 -0.98 -6.60 1.23
C TYR A 14 0.38 -5.88 1.34
N ASN A 15 0.63 -5.25 2.49
CA ASN A 15 1.97 -4.78 2.83
C ASN A 15 2.80 -6.01 3.24
N ILE A 16 3.75 -6.39 2.40
CA ILE A 16 4.53 -7.62 2.55
C ILE A 16 5.85 -7.43 3.30
N HIS A 17 6.20 -6.19 3.64
CA HIS A 17 7.42 -5.87 4.39
C HIS A 17 8.65 -6.65 3.87
N ASN A 18 8.95 -6.53 2.56
CA ASN A 18 10.00 -7.30 1.87
C ASN A 18 9.91 -8.82 2.14
N PHE A 19 8.70 -9.37 2.08
CA PHE A 19 8.40 -10.77 2.44
C PHE A 19 8.82 -11.13 3.88
N GLY A 20 8.69 -10.16 4.82
CA GLY A 20 9.10 -10.33 6.22
C GLY A 20 10.62 -10.33 6.42
N GLY A 21 11.41 -9.88 5.43
CA GLY A 21 12.87 -9.93 5.44
C GLY A 21 13.45 -11.36 5.29
N GLU A 22 12.61 -12.31 4.89
CA GLU A 22 12.98 -13.71 4.66
C GLU A 22 13.70 -13.85 3.31
N ILE A 23 14.82 -14.57 3.27
CA ILE A 23 15.72 -14.62 2.11
C ILE A 23 15.54 -15.88 1.23
N THR A 24 14.81 -16.90 1.71
CA THR A 24 14.69 -18.19 0.98
C THR A 24 13.56 -18.22 -0.05
N GLY A 25 12.72 -17.19 -0.05
CA GLY A 25 11.52 -17.11 -0.87
C GLY A 25 10.35 -17.95 -0.34
N TYR A 26 10.45 -18.49 0.89
CA TYR A 26 9.36 -19.24 1.50
C TYR A 26 8.09 -18.39 1.66
N SER A 27 8.21 -17.21 2.24
CA SER A 27 7.08 -16.30 2.43
C SER A 27 6.41 -15.92 1.10
N CYS A 28 7.21 -15.65 0.06
CA CYS A 28 6.69 -15.37 -1.28
C CYS A 28 5.89 -16.55 -1.84
N LYS A 29 6.40 -17.77 -1.70
CA LYS A 29 5.71 -19.00 -2.18
C LYS A 29 4.40 -19.25 -1.41
N GLU A 30 4.39 -19.06 -0.10
CA GLU A 30 3.18 -19.25 0.72
C GLU A 30 2.12 -18.20 0.39
N ILE A 31 2.51 -16.94 0.22
CA ILE A 31 1.59 -15.87 -0.24
C ILE A 31 1.02 -16.23 -1.62
N ALA A 32 1.86 -16.62 -2.57
CA ALA A 32 1.42 -17.01 -3.91
C ALA A 32 0.42 -18.16 -3.87
N ARG A 33 0.72 -19.22 -3.11
CA ARG A 33 -0.15 -20.39 -2.94
C ARG A 33 -1.51 -20.00 -2.36
N TYR A 34 -1.52 -19.20 -1.28
CA TYR A 34 -2.76 -18.76 -0.65
C TYR A 34 -3.60 -17.89 -1.60
N MET A 35 -2.99 -16.91 -2.27
CA MET A 35 -3.69 -16.03 -3.19
C MET A 35 -4.26 -16.76 -4.41
N GLN A 36 -3.56 -17.82 -4.90
CA GLN A 36 -4.09 -18.69 -5.95
C GLN A 36 -5.29 -19.51 -5.47
N GLN A 37 -5.21 -20.09 -4.26
CA GLN A 37 -6.32 -20.85 -3.67
C GLN A 37 -7.56 -19.98 -3.47
N GLU A 38 -7.36 -18.72 -3.09
CA GLU A 38 -8.41 -17.73 -2.96
C GLU A 38 -8.93 -17.20 -4.31
N GLY A 39 -8.32 -17.58 -5.44
CA GLY A 39 -8.72 -17.14 -6.77
C GLY A 39 -8.54 -15.63 -6.99
N VAL A 40 -7.48 -15.05 -6.44
CA VAL A 40 -7.18 -13.62 -6.58
C VAL A 40 -6.72 -13.32 -8.01
N ASP A 41 -7.32 -12.32 -8.63
CA ASP A 41 -7.01 -11.89 -10.00
C ASP A 41 -5.89 -10.83 -10.05
N VAL A 42 -5.84 -9.95 -9.06
CA VAL A 42 -4.86 -8.85 -8.98
C VAL A 42 -4.28 -8.74 -7.59
N LEU A 43 -2.96 -8.68 -7.49
CA LEU A 43 -2.20 -8.48 -6.26
C LEU A 43 -1.62 -7.07 -6.23
N CYS A 44 -1.84 -6.33 -5.15
CA CYS A 44 -1.29 -5.02 -4.88
C CYS A 44 -0.37 -5.12 -3.65
N PHE A 45 0.93 -5.12 -3.86
CA PHE A 45 1.90 -5.21 -2.78
C PHE A 45 2.44 -3.83 -2.39
N GLN A 46 2.65 -3.61 -1.10
CA GLN A 46 3.39 -2.50 -0.53
C GLN A 46 4.64 -3.05 0.15
N GLU A 47 5.67 -2.20 0.28
CA GLU A 47 7.02 -2.58 0.74
C GLU A 47 7.53 -3.83 0.00
N PHE A 48 7.37 -3.80 -1.33
CA PHE A 48 7.85 -4.85 -2.21
C PHE A 48 9.36 -4.72 -2.40
N GLY A 49 10.11 -5.70 -1.97
CA GLY A 49 11.56 -5.74 -2.14
C GLY A 49 12.05 -7.13 -2.43
N ASP A 50 13.24 -7.21 -2.96
CA ASP A 50 13.98 -8.43 -3.19
C ASP A 50 15.32 -8.42 -2.43
N ASN A 51 16.09 -9.48 -2.58
CA ASN A 51 17.42 -9.60 -2.02
C ASN A 51 18.30 -10.46 -2.95
N SER A 52 19.61 -10.52 -2.67
CA SER A 52 20.56 -11.27 -3.48
C SER A 52 20.25 -12.76 -3.60
N ASP A 53 19.70 -13.36 -2.54
CA ASP A 53 19.42 -14.82 -2.49
C ASP A 53 18.08 -15.15 -3.15
N PHE A 54 17.14 -14.19 -3.14
CA PHE A 54 15.83 -14.32 -3.78
C PHE A 54 15.49 -13.05 -4.59
N PRO A 55 16.11 -12.87 -5.76
CA PRO A 55 15.98 -11.67 -6.60
C PRO A 55 14.62 -11.56 -7.26
N THR A 56 14.30 -10.39 -7.78
CA THR A 56 13.03 -10.06 -8.47
C THR A 56 12.64 -11.10 -9.53
N ASP A 57 13.57 -11.67 -10.28
CA ASP A 57 13.27 -12.72 -11.27
C ASP A 57 12.78 -14.01 -10.62
N SER A 58 13.26 -14.34 -9.42
CA SER A 58 12.74 -15.48 -8.65
C SER A 58 11.33 -15.20 -8.14
N ILE A 59 11.07 -13.98 -7.68
CA ILE A 59 9.73 -13.53 -7.29
C ILE A 59 8.78 -13.62 -8.48
N ARG A 60 9.17 -13.11 -9.66
CA ARG A 60 8.37 -13.20 -10.90
C ARG A 60 8.03 -14.63 -11.28
N ARG A 61 8.97 -15.57 -11.13
CA ARG A 61 8.72 -16.99 -11.39
C ARG A 61 7.69 -17.59 -10.44
N VAL A 62 7.78 -17.28 -9.16
CA VAL A 62 6.81 -17.75 -8.16
C VAL A 62 5.43 -17.14 -8.43
N LEU A 63 5.35 -15.87 -8.81
CA LEU A 63 4.11 -15.14 -9.09
C LEU A 63 3.66 -15.26 -10.57
N SER A 64 4.17 -16.22 -11.35
CA SER A 64 3.91 -16.37 -12.78
C SER A 64 2.44 -16.65 -13.14
N HIS A 65 1.62 -17.09 -12.18
CA HIS A 65 0.17 -17.18 -12.33
C HIS A 65 -0.47 -15.81 -12.70
N TRP A 66 0.09 -14.73 -12.22
CA TRP A 66 -0.24 -13.36 -12.61
C TRP A 66 0.74 -12.90 -13.69
N SER A 67 0.38 -13.15 -14.95
CA SER A 67 1.25 -13.02 -16.11
C SER A 67 1.67 -11.57 -16.43
N HIS A 68 0.96 -10.59 -15.88
CA HIS A 68 1.25 -9.17 -16.05
C HIS A 68 1.75 -8.58 -14.73
N ALA A 69 2.88 -7.86 -14.76
CA ALA A 69 3.45 -7.26 -13.57
C ALA A 69 3.98 -5.85 -13.82
N LEU A 70 3.69 -4.94 -12.90
CA LEU A 70 4.30 -3.62 -12.81
C LEU A 70 5.16 -3.59 -11.55
N ILE A 71 6.47 -3.63 -11.75
CA ILE A 71 7.49 -3.47 -10.72
C ILE A 71 8.30 -2.25 -11.12
N PRO A 72 8.39 -1.20 -10.29
CA PRO A 72 9.20 -0.02 -10.60
C PRO A 72 10.66 -0.41 -10.84
N SER A 73 11.35 0.29 -11.74
CA SER A 73 12.79 0.11 -11.94
C SER A 73 13.56 0.63 -10.71
N GLU A 74 14.77 0.12 -10.48
CA GLU A 74 15.65 0.56 -9.39
C GLU A 74 15.87 2.08 -9.39
N ASP A 75 16.02 2.69 -10.56
CA ASP A 75 16.17 4.14 -10.71
C ASP A 75 14.93 4.92 -10.25
N SER A 76 13.74 4.33 -10.45
CA SER A 76 12.47 4.95 -10.06
C SER A 76 12.18 4.87 -8.55
N VAL A 77 12.83 3.94 -7.86
CA VAL A 77 12.56 3.65 -6.44
C VAL A 77 13.71 4.02 -5.51
N LYS A 78 14.73 4.69 -6.00
CA LYS A 78 15.86 5.11 -5.15
C LYS A 78 15.39 5.93 -3.96
N GLY A 79 15.56 5.39 -2.76
CA GLY A 79 15.12 6.02 -1.50
C GLY A 79 13.60 5.94 -1.25
N VAL A 80 12.87 5.12 -2.00
CA VAL A 80 11.43 4.90 -1.85
C VAL A 80 11.18 3.46 -1.43
N LEU A 81 10.17 3.24 -0.59
CA LEU A 81 9.65 1.91 -0.27
C LEU A 81 8.82 1.42 -1.45
N PRO A 82 9.31 0.46 -2.25
CA PRO A 82 8.69 0.12 -3.50
C PRO A 82 7.34 -0.58 -3.32
N ILE A 83 6.51 -0.46 -4.34
CA ILE A 83 5.22 -1.14 -4.46
C ILE A 83 5.17 -1.89 -5.78
N ALA A 84 4.36 -2.94 -5.86
CA ALA A 84 4.20 -3.71 -7.09
C ALA A 84 2.74 -4.09 -7.32
N VAL A 85 2.39 -4.32 -8.59
CA VAL A 85 1.10 -4.86 -9.00
C VAL A 85 1.35 -6.07 -9.89
N PHE A 86 0.70 -7.19 -9.57
CA PHE A 86 0.68 -8.40 -10.40
C PHE A 86 -0.76 -8.69 -10.78
N SER A 87 -1.02 -9.06 -12.04
CA SER A 87 -2.38 -9.23 -12.56
C SER A 87 -2.47 -10.38 -13.55
N ARG A 88 -3.60 -11.07 -13.55
CA ARG A 88 -3.98 -12.02 -14.60
C ARG A 88 -4.42 -11.29 -15.88
N TYR A 89 -4.78 -10.02 -15.75
CA TYR A 89 -5.25 -9.19 -16.86
C TYR A 89 -4.19 -8.19 -17.29
N PRO A 90 -4.17 -7.76 -18.56
CA PRO A 90 -3.27 -6.72 -19.03
C PRO A 90 -3.35 -5.44 -18.18
N LEU A 91 -2.19 -4.84 -17.94
CA LEU A 91 -2.04 -3.58 -17.22
C LEU A 91 -1.59 -2.49 -18.21
N ALA A 92 -2.35 -1.41 -18.30
CA ALA A 92 -2.11 -0.30 -19.21
C ALA A 92 -2.00 1.04 -18.45
N ASN A 93 -1.56 2.09 -19.14
CA ASN A 93 -1.55 3.48 -18.65
C ASN A 93 -0.99 3.63 -17.23
N HIS A 94 0.10 2.91 -16.93
CA HIS A 94 0.66 2.94 -15.58
C HIS A 94 1.45 4.22 -15.31
N ARG A 95 1.42 4.66 -14.06
CA ARG A 95 2.19 5.77 -13.52
C ARG A 95 2.67 5.46 -12.12
N PHE A 96 3.96 5.61 -11.89
CA PHE A 96 4.57 5.60 -10.57
C PHE A 96 4.56 7.02 -9.99
N ILE A 97 4.06 7.19 -8.78
CA ILE A 97 3.85 8.49 -8.13
C ILE A 97 4.70 8.54 -6.88
N THR A 98 5.77 9.31 -6.94
CA THR A 98 6.63 9.62 -5.78
C THR A 98 6.20 10.93 -5.13
N TYR A 99 6.55 11.09 -3.87
CA TYR A 99 6.20 12.27 -3.08
C TYR A 99 7.45 12.93 -2.52
N GLN A 100 7.51 14.26 -2.58
CA GLN A 100 8.64 15.00 -2.03
C GLN A 100 8.82 14.74 -0.54
N HIS A 101 10.05 14.56 -0.10
CA HIS A 101 10.42 14.32 1.30
C HIS A 101 9.70 13.12 1.95
N SER A 102 9.40 12.09 1.15
CA SER A 102 8.77 10.85 1.59
C SER A 102 9.41 9.66 0.90
N SER A 103 9.60 8.58 1.64
CA SER A 103 9.96 7.28 1.08
C SER A 103 8.73 6.47 0.62
N ASN A 104 7.54 6.99 0.83
CA ASN A 104 6.30 6.35 0.42
C ASN A 104 5.91 6.76 -1.01
N CYS A 105 5.13 5.94 -1.69
CA CYS A 105 4.73 6.15 -3.07
C CYS A 105 3.35 5.55 -3.38
N SER A 106 2.85 5.84 -4.57
CA SER A 106 1.65 5.21 -5.13
C SER A 106 1.91 4.76 -6.57
N MET A 107 1.11 3.83 -7.04
CA MET A 107 1.11 3.38 -8.43
C MET A 107 -0.31 3.36 -8.96
N MET A 108 -0.52 3.98 -10.10
CA MET A 108 -1.77 3.95 -10.84
C MET A 108 -1.59 3.10 -12.09
N CYS A 109 -2.58 2.27 -12.43
CA CYS A 109 -2.66 1.58 -13.71
C CYS A 109 -4.11 1.29 -14.08
N ASP A 110 -4.34 0.93 -15.32
CA ASP A 110 -5.63 0.47 -15.82
C ASP A 110 -5.59 -1.06 -15.99
N VAL A 111 -6.49 -1.76 -15.32
CA VAL A 111 -6.68 -3.23 -15.47
C VAL A 111 -7.70 -3.45 -16.56
N VAL A 112 -7.29 -4.11 -17.66
CA VAL A 112 -8.10 -4.29 -18.88
C VAL A 112 -8.67 -5.71 -18.91
N MET A 113 -9.99 -5.84 -18.78
CA MET A 113 -10.72 -7.10 -18.71
C MET A 113 -11.63 -7.28 -19.94
N GLY A 114 -11.02 -7.47 -21.10
CA GLY A 114 -11.73 -7.50 -22.37
C GLY A 114 -12.27 -6.12 -22.75
N THR A 115 -13.58 -5.92 -22.71
CA THR A 115 -14.24 -4.62 -22.96
C THR A 115 -14.32 -3.74 -21.73
N ASP A 116 -14.11 -4.29 -20.54
CA ASP A 116 -14.21 -3.57 -19.29
C ASP A 116 -12.83 -3.12 -18.81
N THR A 117 -12.75 -1.92 -18.27
CA THR A 117 -11.52 -1.37 -17.71
C THR A 117 -11.81 -0.72 -16.37
N ILE A 118 -10.95 -0.96 -15.40
CA ILE A 118 -10.97 -0.23 -14.13
C ILE A 118 -9.62 0.47 -13.92
N ARG A 119 -9.64 1.63 -13.29
CA ARG A 119 -8.45 2.28 -12.78
C ARG A 119 -8.13 1.77 -11.38
N LEU A 120 -6.97 1.16 -11.26
CA LEU A 120 -6.43 0.69 -9.99
C LEU A 120 -5.38 1.70 -9.49
N ILE A 121 -5.50 2.10 -8.22
CA ILE A 121 -4.48 2.92 -7.55
C ILE A 121 -4.03 2.17 -6.30
N ASN A 122 -2.82 1.62 -6.37
CA ASN A 122 -2.15 0.98 -5.24
C ASN A 122 -1.35 2.02 -4.46
N ASN A 123 -1.53 2.10 -3.16
CA ASN A 123 -0.96 3.16 -2.33
C ASN A 123 -0.14 2.60 -1.17
N HIS A 124 0.97 3.28 -0.88
CA HIS A 124 1.63 3.21 0.41
C HIS A 124 1.86 4.66 0.87
N LEU A 125 0.96 5.17 1.71
CA LEU A 125 1.01 6.56 2.16
C LEU A 125 1.93 6.73 3.36
N GLN A 126 2.34 7.97 3.63
CA GLN A 126 3.28 8.33 4.68
C GLN A 126 2.97 7.65 6.00
N THR A 127 3.92 6.88 6.50
CA THR A 127 3.84 6.24 7.82
C THR A 127 3.88 7.28 8.95
N THR A 128 3.35 6.92 10.10
CA THR A 128 3.44 7.78 11.31
C THR A 128 4.86 7.85 11.86
N SER A 129 5.75 6.90 11.51
CA SER A 129 7.11 6.71 12.02
C SER A 129 7.18 6.52 13.55
N VAL A 130 6.06 6.27 14.20
CA VAL A 130 5.99 6.05 15.65
C VAL A 130 6.76 4.79 16.05
N SER A 131 6.55 3.70 15.33
CA SER A 131 7.22 2.42 15.60
C SER A 131 8.74 2.50 15.51
N GLN A 132 9.28 3.27 14.55
CA GLN A 132 10.72 3.45 14.36
C GLN A 132 11.37 4.27 15.47
N LYS A 133 10.66 5.28 15.99
CA LYS A 133 11.15 6.18 17.03
C LYS A 133 10.72 5.78 18.44
N ARG A 134 9.81 4.82 18.58
CA ARG A 134 9.19 4.41 19.84
C ARG A 134 10.22 4.05 20.91
N ARG A 135 11.21 3.20 20.60
CA ARG A 135 12.24 2.79 21.56
C ARG A 135 13.11 3.96 22.05
N LYS A 136 13.29 4.99 21.21
CA LYS A 136 14.00 6.21 21.61
C LYS A 136 13.14 7.02 22.58
N TRP A 137 11.89 7.26 22.21
CA TRP A 137 10.96 8.02 23.07
C TRP A 137 10.67 7.31 24.39
N GLU A 138 10.48 5.99 24.41
CA GLU A 138 10.28 5.21 25.63
C GLU A 138 11.47 5.37 26.60
N ARG A 139 12.69 5.38 26.08
CA ARG A 139 13.90 5.61 26.92
C ARG A 139 13.98 7.06 27.44
N GLU A 140 13.62 8.01 26.62
CA GLU A 140 13.66 9.42 26.99
C GLU A 140 12.53 9.81 27.96
N LEU A 141 11.35 9.19 27.81
CA LEU A 141 10.22 9.35 28.72
C LEU A 141 10.35 8.58 30.05
N ALA A 142 11.25 7.61 30.11
CA ALA A 142 11.54 6.84 31.34
C ALA A 142 12.66 7.46 32.19
N THR A 143 13.08 8.69 31.92
CA THR A 143 14.10 9.39 32.71
C THR A 143 13.43 10.21 33.80
N ASP A 144 14.06 10.34 34.98
CA ASP A 144 13.59 11.24 36.06
C ASP A 144 13.83 12.74 35.75
N ASP A 145 14.07 13.08 34.48
CA ASP A 145 14.31 14.44 34.02
C ASP A 145 13.10 14.98 33.25
N THR A 146 12.24 15.71 33.95
CA THR A 146 11.02 16.32 33.38
C THR A 146 11.28 17.17 32.12
N ARG A 147 12.46 17.79 31.98
CA ARG A 147 12.80 18.58 30.79
C ARG A 147 12.99 17.68 29.57
N ARG A 148 13.62 16.54 29.74
CA ARG A 148 13.82 15.53 28.69
C ARG A 148 12.50 14.90 28.28
N GLU A 149 11.65 14.59 29.23
CA GLU A 149 10.30 14.07 28.96
C GLU A 149 9.46 15.03 28.13
N VAL A 150 9.42 16.31 28.53
CA VAL A 150 8.71 17.35 27.80
C VAL A 150 9.28 17.55 26.40
N GLN A 151 10.60 17.52 26.23
CA GLN A 151 11.22 17.66 24.92
C GLN A 151 10.91 16.44 24.03
N ALA A 152 11.00 15.21 24.55
CA ALA A 152 10.65 14.00 23.82
C ALA A 152 9.18 14.00 23.36
N ALA A 153 8.27 14.45 24.23
CA ALA A 153 6.86 14.60 23.88
C ALA A 153 6.63 15.63 22.76
N LYS A 154 7.32 16.77 22.81
CA LYS A 154 7.26 17.80 21.74
C LYS A 154 7.80 17.26 20.42
N ASP A 155 8.93 16.55 20.43
CA ASP A 155 9.55 15.96 19.23
C ASP A 155 8.64 14.88 18.63
N ALA A 156 7.98 14.08 19.47
CA ALA A 156 7.00 13.09 19.04
C ALA A 156 5.79 13.76 18.36
N ALA A 157 5.23 14.77 18.99
CA ALA A 157 4.10 15.54 18.45
C ALA A 157 4.47 16.23 17.13
N GLY A 158 5.65 16.85 17.04
CA GLY A 158 6.18 17.47 15.82
C GLY A 158 6.33 16.46 14.68
N THR A 159 6.89 15.28 14.95
CA THR A 159 7.02 14.19 13.97
C THR A 159 5.67 13.71 13.46
N LEU A 160 4.71 13.52 14.36
CA LEU A 160 3.34 13.09 13.98
C LEU A 160 2.66 14.17 13.12
N HIS A 161 2.75 15.42 13.51
CA HIS A 161 2.19 16.54 12.74
C HIS A 161 2.76 16.59 11.32
N GLU A 162 4.09 16.54 11.18
CA GLU A 162 4.75 16.54 9.87
C GLU A 162 4.27 15.37 8.99
N ASN A 163 4.20 14.16 9.54
CA ASN A 163 3.77 12.99 8.79
C ASN A 163 2.27 13.05 8.42
N PHE A 164 1.44 13.65 9.27
CA PHE A 164 0.04 13.89 8.92
C PHE A 164 -0.11 14.89 7.78
N MET A 165 0.69 15.95 7.75
CA MET A 165 0.69 16.94 6.67
C MET A 165 1.17 16.34 5.35
N LYS A 166 2.24 15.54 5.36
CA LYS A 166 2.71 14.79 4.18
C LYS A 166 1.61 13.89 3.65
N ARG A 167 0.97 13.11 4.52
CA ARG A 167 -0.12 12.20 4.15
C ARG A 167 -1.34 12.94 3.60
N ALA A 168 -1.70 14.10 4.15
CA ALA A 168 -2.77 14.93 3.62
C ALA A 168 -2.49 15.38 2.18
N THR A 169 -1.26 15.82 1.89
CA THR A 169 -0.81 16.19 0.54
C THR A 169 -0.86 14.98 -0.41
N GLN A 170 -0.37 13.82 0.01
CA GLN A 170 -0.44 12.58 -0.76
C GLN A 170 -1.89 12.19 -1.06
N THR A 171 -2.76 12.30 -0.05
CA THR A 171 -4.21 12.04 -0.19
C THR A 171 -4.84 12.94 -1.25
N TYR A 172 -4.46 14.21 -1.28
CA TYR A 172 -4.95 15.14 -2.29
C TYR A 172 -4.55 14.72 -3.70
N VAL A 173 -3.28 14.32 -3.90
CA VAL A 173 -2.74 13.86 -5.18
C VAL A 173 -3.51 12.63 -5.68
N ILE A 174 -3.65 11.59 -4.84
CA ILE A 174 -4.37 10.37 -5.25
C ILE A 174 -5.86 10.62 -5.49
N SER A 175 -6.48 11.49 -4.70
CA SER A 175 -7.88 11.92 -4.90
C SER A 175 -8.07 12.61 -6.26
N HIS A 176 -7.10 13.41 -6.70
CA HIS A 176 -7.12 14.01 -8.03
C HIS A 176 -7.10 12.95 -9.13
N TYR A 177 -6.19 11.97 -9.07
CA TYR A 177 -6.15 10.87 -10.05
C TYR A 177 -7.42 10.01 -10.04
N ALA A 178 -8.02 9.82 -8.87
CA ALA A 178 -9.30 9.12 -8.79
C ALA A 178 -10.44 9.89 -9.47
N LYS A 179 -10.52 11.21 -9.23
CA LYS A 179 -11.59 12.07 -9.80
C LYS A 179 -11.47 12.27 -11.29
N THR A 180 -10.25 12.28 -11.83
CA THR A 180 -10.00 12.50 -13.27
C THR A 180 -9.96 11.22 -14.09
N SER A 181 -10.27 10.07 -13.47
CA SER A 181 -10.31 8.79 -14.17
C SER A 181 -11.49 8.70 -15.12
N PRO A 182 -11.27 8.25 -16.37
CA PRO A 182 -12.35 7.94 -17.30
C PRO A 182 -13.02 6.59 -16.99
N TYR A 183 -12.47 5.81 -16.05
CA TYR A 183 -12.94 4.48 -15.69
C TYR A 183 -13.39 4.43 -14.22
N PRO A 184 -14.20 3.43 -13.84
CA PRO A 184 -14.44 3.14 -12.44
C PRO A 184 -13.11 2.98 -11.68
N VAL A 185 -13.03 3.52 -10.46
CA VAL A 185 -11.79 3.55 -9.68
C VAL A 185 -11.86 2.58 -8.51
N LEU A 186 -10.80 1.79 -8.37
CA LEU A 186 -10.50 1.05 -7.16
C LEU A 186 -9.21 1.60 -6.53
N LEU A 187 -9.34 2.04 -5.30
CA LEU A 187 -8.24 2.57 -4.49
C LEU A 187 -7.96 1.58 -3.35
N CYS A 188 -6.74 1.06 -3.28
CA CYS A 188 -6.32 0.11 -2.25
C CYS A 188 -4.90 0.42 -1.77
N GLY A 189 -4.43 -0.31 -0.77
CA GLY A 189 -3.07 -0.21 -0.26
C GLY A 189 -3.00 0.08 1.23
N ASP A 190 -1.78 0.39 1.70
CA ASP A 190 -1.53 0.82 3.07
C ASP A 190 -1.63 2.36 3.16
N PHE A 191 -2.73 2.83 3.70
CA PHE A 191 -2.98 4.26 3.88
C PHE A 191 -2.32 4.83 5.14
N ASN A 192 -1.78 3.99 6.01
CA ASN A 192 -1.25 4.41 7.32
C ASN A 192 -2.22 5.32 8.10
N SER A 193 -3.51 5.07 7.96
CA SER A 193 -4.60 5.94 8.40
C SER A 193 -5.76 5.15 8.97
N ILE A 194 -6.32 5.64 10.05
CA ILE A 194 -7.52 5.08 10.68
C ILE A 194 -8.79 5.75 10.14
N PRO A 195 -9.99 5.17 10.34
CA PRO A 195 -11.26 5.72 9.84
C PRO A 195 -11.63 7.11 10.35
N SER A 196 -11.05 7.58 11.46
CA SER A 196 -11.24 8.95 11.98
C SER A 196 -10.27 9.97 11.39
N SER A 197 -9.37 9.58 10.47
CA SER A 197 -8.34 10.46 9.91
C SER A 197 -8.87 11.37 8.81
N TYR A 198 -8.13 12.47 8.56
CA TYR A 198 -8.36 13.35 7.42
C TYR A 198 -8.33 12.57 6.08
N THR A 199 -7.33 11.68 5.89
CA THR A 199 -7.18 10.84 4.71
C THR A 199 -8.45 10.07 4.39
N TYR A 200 -8.98 9.35 5.38
CA TYR A 200 -10.19 8.57 5.22
C TYR A 200 -11.40 9.45 4.87
N HIS A 201 -11.63 10.52 5.62
CA HIS A 201 -12.75 11.42 5.36
C HIS A 201 -12.64 12.12 4.01
N HIS A 202 -11.42 12.48 3.58
CA HIS A 202 -11.20 13.13 2.27
C HIS A 202 -11.52 12.18 1.12
N LEU A 203 -11.01 10.94 1.15
CA LEU A 203 -11.25 9.94 0.10
C LEU A 203 -12.73 9.53 0.01
N ARG A 204 -13.40 9.42 1.13
CA ARG A 204 -14.83 9.11 1.18
C ARG A 204 -15.77 10.16 0.56
N LYS A 205 -15.30 11.37 0.29
CA LYS A 205 -16.09 12.35 -0.48
C LYS A 205 -16.33 11.92 -1.92
N THR A 206 -15.47 11.04 -2.46
CA THR A 206 -15.51 10.63 -3.86
C THR A 206 -15.68 9.12 -4.03
N LEU A 207 -15.16 8.34 -3.09
CA LEU A 207 -15.12 6.87 -3.15
C LEU A 207 -15.95 6.25 -2.04
N LYS A 208 -16.50 5.07 -2.31
CA LYS A 208 -17.17 4.25 -1.31
C LYS A 208 -16.14 3.38 -0.58
N ASP A 209 -16.31 3.22 0.72
CA ASP A 209 -15.53 2.28 1.51
C ASP A 209 -16.10 0.87 1.28
N GLY A 210 -15.32 0.01 0.64
CA GLY A 210 -15.71 -1.34 0.30
C GLY A 210 -16.03 -2.20 1.52
N PHE A 211 -15.21 -2.08 2.59
CA PHE A 211 -15.43 -2.86 3.82
C PHE A 211 -16.73 -2.44 4.51
N ARG A 212 -16.99 -1.15 4.66
CA ARG A 212 -18.23 -0.65 5.29
C ARG A 212 -19.48 -0.93 4.46
N THR A 213 -19.31 -1.05 3.12
CA THR A 213 -20.45 -1.27 2.21
C THR A 213 -20.81 -2.73 2.09
N ALA A 214 -19.83 -3.64 2.08
CA ALA A 214 -20.03 -5.06 1.77
C ALA A 214 -19.15 -6.02 2.61
N GLY A 215 -18.29 -5.51 3.49
CA GLY A 215 -17.43 -6.34 4.33
C GLY A 215 -18.18 -7.04 5.45
N ASN A 216 -17.61 -8.14 5.92
CA ASN A 216 -18.12 -8.93 7.04
C ASN A 216 -17.09 -8.97 8.18
N GLY A 217 -17.56 -8.88 9.42
CA GLY A 217 -16.71 -8.98 10.61
C GLY A 217 -16.00 -7.68 10.98
N TYR A 218 -14.83 -7.81 11.60
CA TYR A 218 -14.02 -6.69 12.05
C TYR A 218 -12.90 -6.40 11.03
N MET A 219 -12.67 -5.11 10.76
CA MET A 219 -11.54 -4.67 9.96
C MET A 219 -10.27 -4.71 10.83
N TYR A 220 -9.41 -5.68 10.57
CA TYR A 220 -8.05 -5.73 11.11
C TYR A 220 -7.04 -5.32 10.04
N THR A 221 -6.08 -4.53 10.42
CA THR A 221 -4.90 -4.20 9.62
C THR A 221 -3.65 -4.56 10.38
#